data_1c17b632da36059f789b03fea7cdef9d
#
_entry.id   1c17b632da36059f789b03fea7cdef9d
#
_cell.length_a   1.000
_cell.length_b   1.000
_cell.length_c   1.000
_cell.angle_alpha   90.00
_cell.angle_beta   90.00
_cell.angle_gamma   90.00
#
_symmetry.space_group_name_H-M   'P 1'
#
loop_
_entity.id
_entity.type
_entity.pdbx_description
1 polymer ?
#
loop_
_entity_poly.entity_id
_entity_poly.type
_entity_poly.pdbx_seq_one_letter_code
_entity_poly.pdbx_strand_id
1 'polypeptide(L)'
;MKQFCGCARYVYNRTLSLERSLYKKDNKHSFKYAEAANRLPEWKKKNPFLKECHSQVLQQSLKDLDQAYTNFFRKRANFPKYKEKFRNDSIRFPQGVELDEAKQQIRLPKIGWVGYRKSRDIMGAIKNVTVSRRGEKWDVSIQTEYEVSSPASNPSEIGIDMGVKRFVTMSNGDFVEPLNPFKQEREKLAKLQRKLARQKKGSRNSTKTKRKIARLHRYIADSRRDFLHKTSTKIAKNHSIIYV
;
A
#
# COMPACT_ATOMS: atom_id res chain seq x y z
N MET A 1 4.65 15.72 0.72
CA MET A 1 4.02 14.40 0.44
C MET A 1 2.73 14.50 -0.38
N LYS A 2 1.67 15.23 0.03
CA LYS A 2 0.41 15.32 -0.76
C LYS A 2 0.64 15.82 -2.18
N GLN A 3 1.49 16.80 -2.36
CA GLN A 3 1.87 17.35 -3.66
C GLN A 3 2.56 16.30 -4.53
N PHE A 4 3.50 15.53 -3.98
CA PHE A 4 4.17 14.44 -4.70
C PHE A 4 3.19 13.36 -5.15
N CYS A 5 2.21 12.97 -4.32
CA CYS A 5 1.11 12.10 -4.75
C CYS A 5 0.30 12.72 -5.90
N GLY A 6 0.12 14.05 -5.88
CA GLY A 6 -0.52 14.80 -6.96
C GLY A 6 0.26 14.72 -8.27
N CYS A 7 1.57 14.95 -8.21
CA CYS A 7 2.47 14.86 -9.36
C CYS A 7 2.52 13.44 -9.95
N ALA A 8 2.68 12.43 -9.09
CA ALA A 8 2.69 11.03 -9.50
C ALA A 8 1.37 10.62 -10.18
N ARG A 9 0.23 11.03 -9.60
CA ARG A 9 -1.10 10.78 -10.19
C ARG A 9 -1.27 11.50 -11.52
N TYR A 10 -0.83 12.75 -11.63
CA TYR A 10 -0.88 13.53 -12.87
C TYR A 10 -0.12 12.80 -13.99
N VAL A 11 1.14 12.40 -13.72
CA VAL A 11 1.98 11.69 -14.70
C VAL A 11 1.31 10.37 -15.11
N TYR A 12 0.86 9.56 -14.16
CA TYR A 12 0.17 8.30 -14.44
C TYR A 12 -1.06 8.50 -15.32
N ASN A 13 -1.95 9.43 -14.94
CA ASN A 13 -3.21 9.66 -15.64
C ASN A 13 -3.00 10.27 -17.03
N ARG A 14 -2.05 11.20 -17.17
CA ARG A 14 -1.72 11.80 -18.44
C ARG A 14 -1.14 10.78 -19.41
N THR A 15 -0.23 9.91 -18.92
CA THR A 15 0.31 8.82 -19.73
C THR A 15 -0.80 7.87 -20.16
N LEU A 16 -1.63 7.42 -19.23
CA LEU A 16 -2.75 6.52 -19.55
C LEU A 16 -3.70 7.12 -20.59
N SER A 17 -4.01 8.44 -20.49
CA SER A 17 -4.84 9.14 -21.46
C SER A 17 -4.20 9.18 -22.84
N LEU A 18 -2.91 9.46 -22.89
CA LEU A 18 -2.13 9.53 -24.13
C LEU A 18 -2.08 8.15 -24.83
N GLU A 19 -1.74 7.10 -24.06
CA GLU A 19 -1.67 5.73 -24.58
C GLU A 19 -3.02 5.24 -25.14
N ARG A 20 -4.12 5.57 -24.46
CA ARG A 20 -5.47 5.31 -24.98
C ARG A 20 -5.74 6.03 -26.30
N SER A 21 -5.26 7.25 -26.46
CA SER A 21 -5.43 8.01 -27.70
C SER A 21 -4.57 7.47 -28.82
N LEU A 22 -3.35 7.03 -28.52
CA LEU A 22 -2.46 6.40 -29.50
C LEU A 22 -3.03 5.05 -29.97
N TYR A 23 -3.50 4.21 -29.05
CA TYR A 23 -4.11 2.93 -29.40
C TYR A 23 -5.39 3.09 -30.26
N LYS A 24 -6.17 4.16 -30.04
CA LYS A 24 -7.34 4.46 -30.90
C LYS A 24 -6.96 4.84 -32.34
N LYS A 25 -5.76 5.42 -32.53
CA LYS A 25 -5.24 5.79 -33.86
C LYS A 25 -4.57 4.61 -34.54
N ASP A 26 -3.87 3.79 -33.79
CA ASP A 26 -3.19 2.60 -34.25
C ASP A 26 -3.40 1.48 -33.22
N ASN A 27 -4.23 0.49 -33.59
CA ASN A 27 -4.57 -0.62 -32.71
C ASN A 27 -3.40 -1.59 -32.43
N LYS A 28 -2.26 -1.44 -33.14
CA LYS A 28 -1.01 -2.16 -32.86
C LYS A 28 -0.10 -1.44 -31.87
N HIS A 29 -0.47 -0.19 -31.47
CA HIS A 29 0.32 0.57 -30.51
C HIS A 29 0.37 -0.15 -29.16
N SER A 30 1.58 -0.28 -28.59
CA SER A 30 1.80 -0.85 -27.26
C SER A 30 2.55 0.13 -26.37
N PHE A 31 2.21 0.15 -25.08
CA PHE A 31 2.90 0.98 -24.11
C PHE A 31 4.37 0.57 -23.96
N LYS A 32 5.28 1.55 -24.00
CA LYS A 32 6.70 1.37 -23.71
C LYS A 32 7.14 2.37 -22.65
N TYR A 33 7.65 1.86 -21.53
CA TYR A 33 8.13 2.69 -20.41
C TYR A 33 9.16 3.74 -20.87
N ALA A 34 10.13 3.37 -21.71
CA ALA A 34 11.19 4.27 -22.16
C ALA A 34 10.64 5.49 -22.91
N GLU A 35 9.70 5.28 -23.82
CA GLU A 35 9.04 6.36 -24.56
C GLU A 35 8.27 7.31 -23.63
N ALA A 36 7.55 6.76 -22.65
CA ALA A 36 6.83 7.53 -21.66
C ALA A 36 7.79 8.34 -20.74
N ALA A 37 8.92 7.74 -20.34
CA ALA A 37 9.94 8.39 -19.53
C ALA A 37 10.62 9.56 -20.27
N ASN A 38 10.88 9.41 -21.55
CA ASN A 38 11.48 10.45 -22.40
C ASN A 38 10.58 11.69 -22.57
N ARG A 39 9.28 11.59 -22.30
CA ARG A 39 8.33 12.73 -22.31
C ARG A 39 8.35 13.56 -21.01
N LEU A 40 8.93 13.02 -19.92
CA LEU A 40 8.94 13.72 -18.62
C LEU A 40 9.67 15.07 -18.64
N PRO A 41 10.83 15.24 -19.31
CA PRO A 41 11.49 16.55 -19.41
C PRO A 41 10.61 17.63 -20.05
N GLU A 42 9.92 17.30 -21.14
CA GLU A 42 8.98 18.18 -21.82
C GLU A 42 7.80 18.54 -20.91
N TRP A 43 7.22 17.54 -20.23
CA TRP A 43 6.10 17.77 -19.30
C TRP A 43 6.51 18.63 -18.12
N LYS A 44 7.73 18.53 -17.61
CA LYS A 44 8.29 19.41 -16.57
C LYS A 44 8.47 20.83 -17.05
N LYS A 45 8.80 21.05 -18.34
CA LYS A 45 8.85 22.39 -18.94
C LYS A 45 7.46 23.00 -19.00
N LYS A 46 6.47 22.25 -19.50
CA LYS A 46 5.07 22.70 -19.63
C LYS A 46 4.32 22.83 -18.31
N ASN A 47 4.71 22.07 -17.28
CA ASN A 47 4.04 22.00 -15.98
C ASN A 47 5.07 22.19 -14.85
N PRO A 48 5.36 23.44 -14.43
CA PRO A 48 6.42 23.74 -13.46
C PRO A 48 6.28 22.99 -12.12
N PHE A 49 5.03 22.71 -11.66
CA PHE A 49 4.78 21.99 -10.41
C PHE A 49 5.40 20.57 -10.40
N LEU A 50 5.65 19.97 -11.57
CA LEU A 50 6.34 18.67 -11.65
C LEU A 50 7.82 18.77 -11.31
N LYS A 51 8.45 19.95 -11.42
CA LYS A 51 9.85 20.18 -11.04
C LYS A 51 10.05 20.09 -9.52
N GLU A 52 9.01 20.39 -8.76
CA GLU A 52 9.05 20.31 -7.28
C GLU A 52 9.10 18.86 -6.79
N CYS A 53 8.57 17.92 -7.57
CA CYS A 53 8.61 16.50 -7.25
C CYS A 53 9.96 15.87 -7.62
N HIS A 54 10.40 14.91 -6.81
CA HIS A 54 11.60 14.13 -7.13
C HIS A 54 11.39 13.31 -8.41
N SER A 55 12.38 13.35 -9.33
CA SER A 55 12.25 12.74 -10.66
C SER A 55 11.95 11.26 -10.63
N GLN A 56 12.58 10.52 -9.71
CA GLN A 56 12.38 9.07 -9.58
C GLN A 56 10.96 8.72 -9.12
N VAL A 57 10.29 9.58 -8.33
CA VAL A 57 8.88 9.37 -7.97
C VAL A 57 7.99 9.43 -9.22
N LEU A 58 8.29 10.34 -10.16
CA LEU A 58 7.57 10.42 -11.44
C LEU A 58 7.84 9.21 -12.33
N GLN A 59 9.11 8.79 -12.43
CA GLN A 59 9.50 7.58 -13.16
C GLN A 59 8.86 6.33 -12.56
N GLN A 60 8.80 6.23 -11.23
CA GLN A 60 8.13 5.11 -10.55
C GLN A 60 6.63 5.05 -10.87
N SER A 61 5.99 6.22 -11.02
CA SER A 61 4.58 6.28 -11.45
C SER A 61 4.37 5.72 -12.85
N LEU A 62 5.35 5.88 -13.77
CA LEU A 62 5.33 5.26 -15.09
C LEU A 62 5.57 3.76 -15.03
N LYS A 63 6.49 3.29 -14.17
CA LYS A 63 6.71 1.85 -13.91
C LYS A 63 5.46 1.18 -13.32
N ASP A 64 4.72 1.89 -12.46
CA ASP A 64 3.44 1.40 -11.95
C ASP A 64 2.40 1.21 -13.07
N LEU A 65 2.39 2.10 -14.07
CA LEU A 65 1.51 1.96 -15.23
C LEU A 65 1.95 0.81 -16.14
N ASP A 66 3.24 0.66 -16.38
CA ASP A 66 3.82 -0.45 -17.12
C ASP A 66 3.45 -1.80 -16.51
N GLN A 67 3.61 -1.91 -15.19
CA GLN A 67 3.20 -3.11 -14.45
C GLN A 67 1.69 -3.36 -14.54
N ALA A 68 0.88 -2.29 -14.54
CA ALA A 68 -0.56 -2.42 -14.67
C ALA A 68 -0.97 -2.94 -16.06
N TYR A 69 -0.32 -2.48 -17.13
CA TYR A 69 -0.50 -3.03 -18.48
C TYR A 69 -0.03 -4.48 -18.58
N THR A 70 1.15 -4.78 -18.03
CA THR A 70 1.68 -6.17 -17.98
C THR A 70 0.69 -7.11 -17.29
N ASN A 71 0.13 -6.70 -16.14
CA ASN A 71 -0.85 -7.50 -15.41
C ASN A 71 -2.16 -7.68 -16.20
N PHE A 72 -2.60 -6.65 -16.92
CA PHE A 72 -3.77 -6.72 -17.79
C PHE A 72 -3.56 -7.74 -18.94
N PHE A 73 -2.47 -7.63 -19.68
CA PHE A 73 -2.18 -8.54 -20.80
C PHE A 73 -1.94 -9.99 -20.33
N ARG A 74 -1.40 -10.17 -19.12
CA ARG A 74 -1.27 -11.50 -18.48
C ARG A 74 -2.58 -12.00 -17.86
N LYS A 75 -3.71 -11.32 -18.06
CA LYS A 75 -5.03 -11.65 -17.48
C LYS A 75 -5.07 -11.74 -15.96
N ARG A 76 -4.12 -11.07 -15.27
CA ARG A 76 -4.05 -11.01 -13.80
C ARG A 76 -4.85 -9.85 -13.19
N ALA A 77 -5.18 -8.85 -13.99
CA ALA A 77 -5.92 -7.66 -13.56
C ALA A 77 -6.76 -7.08 -14.70
N ASN A 78 -7.74 -6.26 -14.35
CA ASN A 78 -8.50 -5.47 -15.33
C ASN A 78 -7.66 -4.35 -15.93
N PHE A 79 -8.16 -3.77 -17.05
CA PHE A 79 -7.54 -2.64 -17.72
C PHE A 79 -7.23 -1.49 -16.76
N PRO A 80 -6.06 -0.82 -16.88
CA PRO A 80 -5.67 0.28 -16.00
C PRO A 80 -6.71 1.39 -15.93
N LYS A 81 -7.03 1.82 -14.69
CA LYS A 81 -7.98 2.92 -14.43
C LYS A 81 -7.23 4.18 -14.02
N TYR A 82 -7.84 5.35 -14.25
CA TYR A 82 -7.33 6.61 -13.74
C TYR A 82 -7.24 6.60 -12.22
N LYS A 83 -6.13 7.11 -11.69
CA LYS A 83 -5.94 7.28 -10.26
C LYS A 83 -6.74 8.49 -9.75
N GLU A 84 -7.51 8.30 -8.70
CA GLU A 84 -8.33 9.34 -8.06
C GLU A 84 -7.60 10.00 -6.90
N LYS A 85 -7.94 11.27 -6.64
CA LYS A 85 -7.38 12.03 -5.50
C LYS A 85 -7.85 11.41 -4.18
N PHE A 86 -6.94 11.24 -3.24
CA PHE A 86 -7.17 10.69 -1.91
C PHE A 86 -7.54 9.19 -1.86
N ARG A 87 -7.42 8.50 -2.99
CA ARG A 87 -7.63 7.06 -3.05
C ARG A 87 -6.29 6.38 -3.35
N ASN A 88 -5.80 5.60 -2.39
CA ASN A 88 -4.52 4.88 -2.49
C ASN A 88 -3.33 5.79 -2.84
N ASP A 89 -3.29 7.00 -2.23
CA ASP A 89 -2.16 7.90 -2.41
C ASP A 89 -0.88 7.24 -1.88
N SER A 90 0.09 6.98 -2.75
CA SER A 90 1.41 6.45 -2.39
C SER A 90 2.49 7.02 -3.31
N ILE A 91 3.70 7.09 -2.78
CA ILE A 91 4.91 7.51 -3.48
C ILE A 91 6.04 6.57 -3.10
N ARG A 92 6.84 6.16 -4.08
CA ARG A 92 7.98 5.28 -3.88
C ARG A 92 9.28 6.00 -4.20
N PHE A 93 10.24 5.86 -3.30
CA PHE A 93 11.61 6.34 -3.43
C PHE A 93 12.52 5.12 -3.59
N PRO A 94 12.99 4.83 -4.82
CA PRO A 94 13.84 3.66 -5.07
C PRO A 94 15.25 3.83 -4.52
N GLN A 95 15.70 5.07 -4.29
CA GLN A 95 17.05 5.38 -3.76
C GLN A 95 17.09 6.80 -3.19
N GLY A 96 18.24 7.16 -2.58
CA GLY A 96 18.47 8.48 -2.01
C GLY A 96 17.72 8.74 -0.70
N VAL A 97 17.32 7.68 -0.02
CA VAL A 97 16.70 7.74 1.30
C VAL A 97 17.76 7.49 2.35
N GLU A 98 17.78 8.31 3.39
CA GLU A 98 18.65 8.18 4.56
C GLU A 98 17.79 7.94 5.80
N LEU A 99 18.29 7.15 6.74
CA LEU A 99 17.59 6.80 7.97
C LEU A 99 18.43 7.17 9.18
N ASP A 100 17.86 7.90 10.11
CA ASP A 100 18.39 8.13 11.45
C ASP A 100 17.49 7.41 12.46
N GLU A 101 17.89 6.19 12.84
CA GLU A 101 17.09 5.38 13.76
C GLU A 101 17.09 5.93 15.18
N ALA A 102 18.17 6.58 15.60
CA ALA A 102 18.26 7.16 16.93
C ALA A 102 17.28 8.31 17.13
N LYS A 103 17.13 9.15 16.11
CA LYS A 103 16.16 10.25 16.10
C LYS A 103 14.78 9.85 15.58
N GLN A 104 14.62 8.61 15.12
CA GLN A 104 13.41 8.13 14.44
C GLN A 104 13.00 9.03 13.27
N GLN A 105 13.96 9.39 12.42
CA GLN A 105 13.77 10.27 11.28
C GLN A 105 14.21 9.57 9.99
N ILE A 106 13.50 9.88 8.92
CA ILE A 106 13.80 9.43 7.56
C ILE A 106 13.92 10.64 6.65
N ARG A 107 15.03 10.73 5.92
CA ARG A 107 15.23 11.75 4.91
C ARG A 107 14.71 11.26 3.57
N LEU A 108 13.73 11.99 3.04
CA LEU A 108 13.16 11.72 1.73
C LEU A 108 13.61 12.78 0.72
N PRO A 109 14.08 12.39 -0.48
CA PRO A 109 14.55 13.32 -1.49
C PRO A 109 13.55 14.43 -1.78
N LYS A 110 14.00 15.69 -1.73
CA LYS A 110 13.19 16.93 -1.89
C LYS A 110 12.12 17.18 -0.83
N ILE A 111 11.95 16.30 0.14
CA ILE A 111 11.02 16.49 1.26
C ILE A 111 11.77 16.87 2.53
N GLY A 112 12.99 16.34 2.68
CA GLY A 112 13.82 16.52 3.88
C GLY A 112 13.54 15.46 4.94
N TRP A 113 13.96 15.75 6.17
CA TRP A 113 13.79 14.87 7.33
C TRP A 113 12.36 14.84 7.81
N VAL A 114 11.83 13.65 8.01
CA VAL A 114 10.46 13.40 8.48
C VAL A 114 10.53 12.42 9.64
N GLY A 115 9.93 12.78 10.77
CA GLY A 115 9.78 11.87 11.91
C GLY A 115 8.84 10.71 11.58
N TYR A 116 9.20 9.51 12.01
CA TYR A 116 8.33 8.32 11.92
C TYR A 116 8.28 7.59 13.26
N ARG A 117 7.23 6.82 13.47
CA ARG A 117 7.14 5.93 14.63
C ARG A 117 7.72 4.57 14.26
N LYS A 118 8.85 4.22 14.85
CA LYS A 118 9.49 2.92 14.67
C LYS A 118 8.60 1.80 15.21
N SER A 119 8.36 0.79 14.42
CA SER A 119 7.57 -0.40 14.80
C SER A 119 8.43 -1.62 15.08
N ARG A 120 9.61 -1.68 14.48
CA ARG A 120 10.62 -2.74 14.61
C ARG A 120 11.98 -2.23 14.20
N ASP A 121 13.04 -2.96 14.56
CA ASP A 121 14.39 -2.66 14.08
C ASP A 121 14.50 -2.89 12.58
N ILE A 122 15.33 -2.08 11.93
CA ILE A 122 15.53 -2.13 10.49
C ILE A 122 16.88 -2.81 10.25
N MET A 123 16.81 -4.04 9.71
CA MET A 123 17.99 -4.86 9.46
C MET A 123 18.38 -4.79 7.99
N GLY A 124 19.70 -4.76 7.73
CA GLY A 124 20.24 -4.83 6.37
C GLY A 124 20.19 -3.55 5.57
N ALA A 125 20.47 -3.66 4.28
CA ALA A 125 20.56 -2.53 3.36
C ALA A 125 19.17 -2.09 2.87
N ILE A 126 18.88 -0.78 2.92
CA ILE A 126 17.61 -0.22 2.42
C ILE A 126 17.61 -0.27 0.89
N LYS A 127 16.64 -0.95 0.29
CA LYS A 127 16.45 -1.04 -1.17
C LYS A 127 15.50 0.00 -1.72
N ASN A 128 14.38 0.21 -1.07
CA ASN A 128 13.45 1.28 -1.41
C ASN A 128 12.54 1.63 -0.22
N VAL A 129 11.93 2.79 -0.33
CA VAL A 129 10.95 3.28 0.66
C VAL A 129 9.67 3.69 -0.04
N THR A 130 8.55 3.20 0.46
CA THR A 130 7.23 3.60 0.00
C THR A 130 6.49 4.33 1.12
N VAL A 131 6.04 5.54 0.83
CA VAL A 131 5.20 6.33 1.72
C VAL A 131 3.79 6.30 1.20
N SER A 132 2.86 5.79 2.00
CA SER A 132 1.45 5.64 1.63
C SER A 132 0.54 6.37 2.58
N ARG A 133 -0.60 6.84 2.06
CA ARG A 133 -1.60 7.53 2.86
C ARG A 133 -2.82 6.65 3.08
N ARG A 134 -3.16 6.42 4.34
CA ARG A 134 -4.40 5.75 4.73
C ARG A 134 -5.27 6.68 5.59
N GLY A 135 -6.32 7.22 4.97
CA GLY A 135 -7.15 8.24 5.61
C GLY A 135 -6.35 9.53 5.86
N GLU A 136 -6.13 9.89 7.13
CA GLU A 136 -5.36 11.08 7.51
C GLU A 136 -3.91 10.79 7.90
N LYS A 137 -3.56 9.52 8.09
CA LYS A 137 -2.21 9.10 8.51
C LYS A 137 -1.36 8.71 7.30
N TRP A 138 -0.05 8.88 7.48
CA TRP A 138 0.95 8.40 6.55
C TRP A 138 1.65 7.20 7.17
N ASP A 139 1.86 6.18 6.39
CA ASP A 139 2.61 4.99 6.74
C ASP A 139 3.85 4.93 5.85
N VAL A 140 4.98 4.54 6.43
CA VAL A 140 6.22 4.30 5.71
C VAL A 140 6.48 2.80 5.70
N SER A 141 6.77 2.25 4.52
CA SER A 141 7.22 0.88 4.31
C SER A 141 8.64 0.93 3.78
N ILE A 142 9.57 0.35 4.52
CA ILE A 142 10.99 0.31 4.18
C ILE A 142 11.29 -1.13 3.75
N GLN A 143 11.72 -1.30 2.52
CA GLN A 143 12.19 -2.59 2.01
C GLN A 143 13.68 -2.68 2.26
N THR A 144 14.09 -3.74 2.94
CA THR A 144 15.50 -4.05 3.22
C THR A 144 15.88 -5.39 2.63
N GLU A 145 17.16 -5.57 2.44
CA GLU A 145 17.77 -6.84 2.06
C GLU A 145 18.83 -7.18 3.09
N TYR A 146 18.74 -8.34 3.67
CA TYR A 146 19.71 -8.87 4.62
C TYR A 146 19.75 -10.39 4.52
N GLU A 147 20.88 -10.96 4.86
CA GLU A 147 21.03 -12.41 4.93
C GLU A 147 20.37 -12.92 6.20
N VAL A 148 19.55 -13.94 6.05
CA VAL A 148 18.91 -14.64 7.17
C VAL A 148 19.52 -16.02 7.25
N SER A 149 20.10 -16.36 8.41
CA SER A 149 20.46 -17.75 8.70
C SER A 149 19.18 -18.58 8.72
N SER A 150 19.22 -19.74 8.09
CA SER A 150 18.09 -20.68 8.15
C SER A 150 17.77 -20.96 9.62
N PRO A 151 16.53 -20.82 10.06
CA PRO A 151 16.16 -21.22 11.40
C PRO A 151 16.46 -22.70 11.60
N ALA A 152 16.85 -23.06 12.81
CA ALA A 152 17.02 -24.49 13.15
C ALA A 152 15.73 -25.23 12.80
N SER A 153 15.86 -26.33 12.05
CA SER A 153 14.70 -27.13 11.65
C SER A 153 14.05 -27.73 12.90
N ASN A 154 12.83 -27.34 13.16
CA ASN A 154 12.00 -28.07 14.13
C ASN A 154 11.32 -29.20 13.35
N PRO A 155 11.60 -30.49 13.65
CA PRO A 155 11.07 -31.62 12.87
C PRO A 155 9.55 -31.83 13.03
N SER A 156 8.86 -30.93 13.69
CA SER A 156 7.42 -31.01 13.95
C SER A 156 6.59 -30.75 12.70
N GLU A 157 5.67 -31.65 12.41
CA GLU A 157 4.67 -31.50 11.34
C GLU A 157 3.30 -31.19 11.95
N ILE A 158 2.47 -30.44 11.23
CA ILE A 158 1.12 -30.08 11.68
C ILE A 158 0.14 -30.00 10.51
N GLY A 159 -1.03 -30.61 10.66
CA GLY A 159 -2.18 -30.36 9.81
C GLY A 159 -3.01 -29.19 10.35
N ILE A 160 -3.49 -28.31 9.47
CA ILE A 160 -4.37 -27.21 9.85
C ILE A 160 -5.64 -27.22 8.99
N ASP A 161 -6.79 -27.04 9.64
CA ASP A 161 -8.07 -26.82 9.00
C ASP A 161 -8.58 -25.41 9.35
N MET A 162 -9.00 -24.65 8.33
CA MET A 162 -9.50 -23.30 8.49
C MET A 162 -11.02 -23.26 8.48
N GLY A 163 -11.62 -22.80 9.59
CA GLY A 163 -13.06 -22.82 9.76
C GLY A 163 -13.67 -21.48 10.17
N VAL A 164 -15.01 -21.44 10.19
CA VAL A 164 -15.78 -20.24 10.57
C VAL A 164 -15.98 -20.16 12.08
N LYS A 165 -16.23 -21.28 12.75
CA LYS A 165 -16.41 -21.34 14.22
C LYS A 165 -15.07 -21.17 14.93
N ARG A 166 -14.07 -21.92 14.52
CA ARG A 166 -12.66 -21.80 14.93
C ARG A 166 -11.89 -21.30 13.73
N PHE A 167 -11.01 -20.31 13.93
CA PHE A 167 -10.24 -19.76 12.84
C PHE A 167 -9.25 -20.76 12.24
N VAL A 168 -8.59 -21.51 13.10
CA VAL A 168 -7.73 -22.64 12.74
C VAL A 168 -7.95 -23.73 13.78
N THR A 169 -8.11 -24.98 13.33
CA THR A 169 -8.00 -26.19 14.14
C THR A 169 -6.76 -26.96 13.70
N MET A 170 -5.98 -27.42 14.63
CA MET A 170 -4.71 -28.11 14.37
C MET A 170 -4.84 -29.60 14.66
N SER A 171 -4.06 -30.45 13.96
CA SER A 171 -4.11 -31.91 14.11
C SER A 171 -3.71 -32.41 15.50
N ASN A 172 -3.00 -31.59 16.29
CA ASN A 172 -2.68 -31.89 17.68
C ASN A 172 -3.81 -31.59 18.68
N GLY A 173 -4.98 -31.14 18.18
CA GLY A 173 -6.14 -30.78 19.01
C GLY A 173 -6.20 -29.32 19.42
N ASP A 174 -5.14 -28.53 19.21
CA ASP A 174 -5.14 -27.09 19.48
C ASP A 174 -6.02 -26.35 18.48
N PHE A 175 -6.51 -25.19 18.87
CA PHE A 175 -7.29 -24.33 17.99
C PHE A 175 -7.04 -22.85 18.27
N VAL A 176 -7.39 -22.01 17.30
CA VAL A 176 -7.34 -20.55 17.41
C VAL A 176 -8.74 -19.99 17.20
N GLU A 177 -9.21 -19.24 18.18
CA GLU A 177 -10.51 -18.55 18.08
C GLU A 177 -10.47 -17.37 17.10
N PRO A 178 -11.58 -17.11 16.37
CA PRO A 178 -11.64 -15.99 15.44
C PRO A 178 -11.76 -14.65 16.17
N LEU A 179 -10.93 -13.66 15.82
CA LEU A 179 -10.95 -12.34 16.44
C LEU A 179 -12.24 -11.52 16.14
N ASN A 180 -12.85 -11.70 14.98
CA ASN A 180 -14.09 -11.06 14.52
C ASN A 180 -14.19 -9.53 14.78
N PRO A 181 -13.18 -8.70 14.48
CA PRO A 181 -13.17 -7.28 14.85
C PRO A 181 -14.27 -6.47 14.15
N PHE A 182 -14.75 -6.95 12.98
CA PHE A 182 -15.88 -6.33 12.32
C PHE A 182 -17.20 -6.54 13.10
N LYS A 183 -17.42 -7.75 13.63
CA LYS A 183 -18.61 -8.06 14.44
C LYS A 183 -18.66 -7.21 15.70
N GLN A 184 -17.52 -7.02 16.37
CA GLN A 184 -17.38 -6.18 17.56
C GLN A 184 -17.69 -4.69 17.30
N GLU A 185 -17.26 -4.16 16.16
CA GLU A 185 -17.41 -2.74 15.81
C GLU A 185 -18.63 -2.45 14.91
N ARG A 186 -19.43 -3.46 14.57
CA ARG A 186 -20.57 -3.37 13.64
C ARG A 186 -21.58 -2.31 14.03
N GLU A 187 -21.99 -2.29 15.29
CA GLU A 187 -23.00 -1.35 15.77
C GLU A 187 -22.50 0.09 15.74
N LYS A 188 -21.25 0.32 16.13
CA LYS A 188 -20.61 1.63 16.10
C LYS A 188 -20.48 2.13 14.66
N LEU A 189 -20.12 1.25 13.73
CA LEU A 189 -20.07 1.56 12.30
C LEU A 189 -21.46 1.94 11.78
N ALA A 190 -22.49 1.15 12.10
CA ALA A 190 -23.87 1.42 11.69
C ALA A 190 -24.40 2.76 12.24
N LYS A 191 -24.11 3.08 13.52
CA LYS A 191 -24.44 4.38 14.11
C LYS A 191 -23.78 5.54 13.36
N LEU A 192 -22.50 5.42 13.01
CA LEU A 192 -21.78 6.44 12.27
C LEU A 192 -22.30 6.58 10.83
N GLN A 193 -22.64 5.50 10.16
CA GLN A 193 -23.21 5.52 8.81
C GLN A 193 -24.59 6.17 8.78
N ARG A 194 -25.49 5.81 9.73
CA ARG A 194 -26.80 6.47 9.88
C ARG A 194 -26.66 7.97 10.15
N LYS A 195 -25.70 8.34 11.03
CA LYS A 195 -25.38 9.76 11.26
C LYS A 195 -24.91 10.46 10.00
N LEU A 196 -24.03 9.82 9.22
CA LEU A 196 -23.52 10.38 7.95
C LEU A 196 -24.64 10.59 6.93
N ALA A 197 -25.58 9.64 6.81
CA ALA A 197 -26.70 9.71 5.88
C ALA A 197 -27.63 10.91 6.14
N ARG A 198 -27.80 11.31 7.43
CA ARG A 198 -28.62 12.47 7.83
C ARG A 198 -27.93 13.82 7.69
N GLN A 199 -26.63 13.85 7.37
CA GLN A 199 -25.84 15.09 7.30
C GLN A 199 -25.79 15.65 5.89
N LYS A 200 -25.85 16.98 5.75
CA LYS A 200 -25.69 17.67 4.46
C LYS A 200 -24.36 17.26 3.83
N LYS A 201 -24.43 16.73 2.61
CA LYS A 201 -23.25 16.29 1.84
C LYS A 201 -22.26 17.46 1.66
N GLY A 202 -20.98 17.22 1.95
CA GLY A 202 -19.93 18.23 1.85
C GLY A 202 -19.80 19.13 3.11
N SER A 203 -20.72 19.07 4.07
CA SER A 203 -20.62 19.87 5.30
C SER A 203 -19.42 19.48 6.16
N ARG A 204 -18.99 20.40 7.04
CA ARG A 204 -17.92 20.17 8.02
C ARG A 204 -18.22 18.96 8.91
N ASN A 205 -19.48 18.78 9.32
CA ASN A 205 -19.90 17.65 10.13
C ASN A 205 -19.88 16.34 9.37
N SER A 206 -20.34 16.32 8.11
CA SER A 206 -20.22 15.16 7.22
C SER A 206 -18.77 14.74 7.04
N THR A 207 -17.86 15.70 6.84
CA THR A 207 -16.40 15.44 6.73
C THR A 207 -15.85 14.84 8.04
N LYS A 208 -16.22 15.38 9.20
CA LYS A 208 -15.81 14.81 10.51
C LYS A 208 -16.30 13.36 10.69
N THR A 209 -17.56 13.10 10.32
CA THR A 209 -18.15 11.75 10.44
C THR A 209 -17.47 10.76 9.47
N LYS A 210 -17.20 11.15 8.21
CA LYS A 210 -16.42 10.34 7.27
C LYS A 210 -15.04 9.96 7.81
N ARG A 211 -14.36 10.90 8.48
CA ARG A 211 -13.06 10.62 9.12
C ARG A 211 -13.18 9.58 10.25
N LYS A 212 -14.24 9.65 11.06
CA LYS A 212 -14.49 8.64 12.12
C LYS A 212 -14.73 7.26 11.51
N ILE A 213 -15.54 7.17 10.45
CA ILE A 213 -15.79 5.92 9.72
C ILE A 213 -14.49 5.36 9.15
N ALA A 214 -13.67 6.19 8.49
CA ALA A 214 -12.39 5.78 7.93
C ALA A 214 -11.41 5.27 8.99
N ARG A 215 -11.37 5.90 10.18
CA ARG A 215 -10.56 5.43 11.32
C ARG A 215 -11.04 4.08 11.84
N LEU A 216 -12.34 3.86 11.90
CA LEU A 216 -12.91 2.60 12.35
C LEU A 216 -12.62 1.46 11.37
N HIS A 217 -12.78 1.69 10.07
CA HIS A 217 -12.39 0.71 9.05
C HIS A 217 -10.90 0.39 9.11
N ARG A 218 -10.04 1.40 9.32
CA ARG A 218 -8.61 1.17 9.50
C ARG A 218 -8.34 0.30 10.73
N TYR A 219 -8.95 0.61 11.87
CA TYR A 219 -8.81 -0.20 13.09
C TYR A 219 -9.17 -1.66 12.85
N ILE A 220 -10.32 -1.92 12.22
CA ILE A 220 -10.76 -3.29 11.89
C ILE A 220 -9.75 -3.99 10.97
N ALA A 221 -9.24 -3.30 9.94
CA ALA A 221 -8.28 -3.85 9.01
C ALA A 221 -6.91 -4.14 9.68
N ASP A 222 -6.45 -3.23 10.54
CA ASP A 222 -5.18 -3.37 11.24
C ASP A 222 -5.26 -4.49 12.29
N SER A 223 -6.39 -4.60 13.02
CA SER A 223 -6.64 -5.70 13.97
C SER A 223 -6.65 -7.08 13.30
N ARG A 224 -7.30 -7.20 12.13
CA ARG A 224 -7.27 -8.43 11.33
C ARG A 224 -5.86 -8.79 10.90
N ARG A 225 -5.12 -7.82 10.40
CA ARG A 225 -3.75 -8.05 9.92
C ARG A 225 -2.84 -8.48 11.06
N ASP A 226 -2.90 -7.82 12.21
CA ASP A 226 -2.12 -8.18 13.39
C ASP A 226 -2.42 -9.61 13.85
N PHE A 227 -3.70 -9.96 13.94
CA PHE A 227 -4.14 -11.31 14.29
C PHE A 227 -3.60 -12.36 13.30
N LEU A 228 -3.77 -12.13 11.99
CA LEU A 228 -3.28 -13.05 10.96
C LEU A 228 -1.76 -13.23 11.03
N HIS A 229 -1.00 -12.13 11.16
CA HIS A 229 0.45 -12.20 11.26
C HIS A 229 0.92 -12.92 12.52
N LYS A 230 0.29 -12.67 13.67
CA LYS A 230 0.64 -13.34 14.92
C LYS A 230 0.36 -14.85 14.84
N THR A 231 -0.82 -15.21 14.33
CA THR A 231 -1.23 -16.63 14.19
C THR A 231 -0.33 -17.36 13.21
N SER A 232 -0.13 -16.84 12.00
CA SER A 232 0.73 -17.48 11.00
C SER A 232 2.18 -17.58 11.46
N THR A 233 2.71 -16.54 12.11
CA THR A 233 4.08 -16.57 12.66
C THR A 233 4.21 -17.60 13.77
N LYS A 234 3.21 -17.72 14.67
CA LYS A 234 3.22 -18.72 15.73
C LYS A 234 3.26 -20.15 15.15
N ILE A 235 2.40 -20.41 14.16
CA ILE A 235 2.36 -21.74 13.51
C ILE A 235 3.68 -22.04 12.79
N ALA A 236 4.16 -21.10 11.95
CA ALA A 236 5.37 -21.29 11.15
C ALA A 236 6.67 -21.39 11.98
N LYS A 237 6.72 -20.81 13.18
CA LYS A 237 7.89 -20.95 14.07
C LYS A 237 7.94 -22.30 14.77
N ASN A 238 6.79 -22.93 14.99
CA ASN A 238 6.69 -24.15 15.77
C ASN A 238 6.72 -25.41 14.92
N HIS A 239 6.52 -25.32 13.61
CA HIS A 239 6.39 -26.47 12.73
C HIS A 239 7.15 -26.25 11.43
N SER A 240 7.90 -27.25 10.98
CA SER A 240 8.66 -27.22 9.71
C SER A 240 7.80 -27.56 8.51
N ILE A 241 6.81 -28.44 8.67
CA ILE A 241 5.88 -28.86 7.63
C ILE A 241 4.46 -28.55 8.09
N ILE A 242 3.71 -27.87 7.24
CA ILE A 242 2.33 -27.46 7.50
C ILE A 242 1.46 -27.98 6.36
N TYR A 243 0.53 -28.88 6.67
CA TYR A 243 -0.48 -29.39 5.75
C TYR A 243 -1.75 -28.51 5.87
N VAL A 244 -2.31 -28.07 4.71
CA VAL A 244 -3.48 -27.16 4.63
C VAL A 244 -4.60 -27.83 3.83
#